data_47c94826acb65a6d54ec4a7f55e94fa9
#
_entry.id   47c94826acb65a6d54ec4a7f55e94fa9
#
_cell.length_a   1.000
_cell.length_b   1.000
_cell.length_c   1.000
_cell.angle_alpha   90.00
_cell.angle_beta   90.00
_cell.angle_gamma   90.00
#
_symmetry.space_group_name_H-M   'P 1'
#
loop_
_entity.id
_entity.type
_entity.pdbx_description
1 polymer ?
#
loop_
_entity_poly.entity_id
_entity_poly.type
_entity_poly.pdbx_seq_one_letter_code
_entity_poly.pdbx_strand_id
1 'polypeptide(L)'
;SSGAFGCVRNNGFKFHEGLDLYPVKRDGRGRADDNVFSAMEGVIRHLNATSGYSAYGKYLVLEHTTLNPPLYSLYAHLASIEDGLKVGSSVRVAQVLGKMGNTASYRIPLDRSHLHFEIGLRLTDDFQRWYDKKPYTTKNRHGNFSGFNLVGIDPLPFYSEYQKKSFSTPLEYLRSLPVAAKLRVRS
;
A
#
# COMPACT_ATOMS: atom_id res chain seq x y z
N SER A 1 -0.83 18.52 3.24
CA SER A 1 -2.02 17.93 2.58
C SER A 1 -2.42 16.67 3.33
N SER A 2 -3.71 16.43 3.53
CA SER A 2 -4.22 15.23 4.25
C SER A 2 -3.94 13.91 3.51
N GLY A 3 -3.53 13.96 2.26
CA GLY A 3 -3.16 12.81 1.44
C GLY A 3 -1.67 12.47 1.46
N ALA A 4 -0.83 13.24 2.14
CA ALA A 4 0.60 12.97 2.21
C ALA A 4 0.92 11.82 3.16
N PHE A 5 1.99 11.07 2.87
CA PHE A 5 2.57 10.12 3.80
C PHE A 5 2.96 10.82 5.11
N GLY A 6 2.79 10.14 6.23
CA GLY A 6 3.10 10.70 7.55
C GLY A 6 2.11 11.71 8.07
N CYS A 7 1.06 12.05 7.30
CA CYS A 7 0.05 12.99 7.78
C CYS A 7 -0.70 12.42 8.99
N VAL A 8 -0.70 13.18 10.07
CA VAL A 8 -1.43 12.84 11.29
C VAL A 8 -2.89 13.24 11.14
N ARG A 9 -3.80 12.28 11.33
CA ARG A 9 -5.26 12.42 11.18
C ARG A 9 -5.96 12.15 12.52
N ASN A 10 -7.23 12.53 12.61
CA ASN A 10 -8.09 12.22 13.76
C ASN A 10 -7.48 12.65 15.10
N ASN A 11 -7.04 13.91 15.20
CA ASN A 11 -6.47 14.49 16.43
C ASN A 11 -5.27 13.69 17.01
N GLY A 12 -4.43 13.15 16.16
CA GLY A 12 -3.23 12.43 16.59
C GLY A 12 -3.38 10.90 16.64
N PHE A 13 -4.58 10.37 16.44
CA PHE A 13 -4.83 8.93 16.57
C PHE A 13 -4.54 8.11 15.32
N LYS A 14 -4.35 8.75 14.17
CA LYS A 14 -4.07 8.06 12.91
C LYS A 14 -2.88 8.68 12.19
N PHE A 15 -1.96 7.82 11.80
CA PHE A 15 -0.89 8.11 10.89
C PHE A 15 -1.31 7.64 9.49
N HIS A 16 -0.98 8.41 8.45
CA HIS A 16 -1.24 8.02 7.08
C HIS A 16 -0.06 7.25 6.51
N GLU A 17 -0.24 5.96 6.30
CA GLU A 17 0.81 5.00 5.94
C GLU A 17 1.19 5.05 4.46
N GLY A 18 0.41 5.78 3.64
CA GLY A 18 0.59 5.85 2.20
C GLY A 18 0.47 7.25 1.65
N LEU A 19 0.28 7.32 0.36
CA LEU A 19 0.05 8.52 -0.41
C LEU A 19 -1.32 8.44 -1.09
N ASP A 20 -2.19 9.43 -0.90
CA ASP A 20 -3.46 9.52 -1.61
C ASP A 20 -3.26 10.28 -2.93
N LEU A 21 -3.42 9.58 -4.05
CA LEU A 21 -3.30 10.11 -5.39
C LEU A 21 -4.69 10.44 -5.95
N TYR A 22 -4.92 11.69 -6.28
CA TYR A 22 -6.18 12.14 -6.85
C TYR A 22 -6.32 11.74 -8.32
N PRO A 23 -7.55 11.50 -8.81
CA PRO A 23 -7.79 11.18 -10.21
C PRO A 23 -7.48 12.38 -11.11
N VAL A 24 -6.92 12.06 -12.27
CA VAL A 24 -6.73 13.02 -13.38
C VAL A 24 -8.02 13.13 -14.18
N LYS A 25 -8.79 12.04 -14.29
CA LYS A 25 -10.04 11.96 -15.03
C LYS A 25 -11.21 11.63 -14.12
N ARG A 26 -12.35 12.27 -14.39
CA ARG A 26 -13.63 11.95 -13.75
C ARG A 26 -14.72 11.78 -14.79
N ASP A 27 -15.64 10.87 -14.54
CA ASP A 27 -16.84 10.71 -15.36
C ASP A 27 -17.87 11.84 -15.08
N GLY A 28 -18.96 11.87 -15.84
CA GLY A 28 -20.03 12.86 -15.69
C GLY A 28 -20.78 12.79 -14.33
N ARG A 29 -20.51 11.80 -13.50
CA ARG A 29 -21.03 11.66 -12.12
C ARG A 29 -19.99 12.00 -11.07
N GLY A 30 -18.80 12.49 -11.46
CA GLY A 30 -17.71 12.84 -10.58
C GLY A 30 -16.87 11.67 -10.07
N ARG A 31 -17.08 10.43 -10.56
CA ARG A 31 -16.29 9.26 -10.19
C ARG A 31 -14.93 9.30 -10.90
N ALA A 32 -13.89 8.82 -10.22
CA ALA A 32 -12.60 8.58 -10.85
C ALA A 32 -12.74 7.61 -12.04
N ASP A 33 -12.07 7.91 -13.16
CA ASP A 33 -12.05 7.08 -14.37
C ASP A 33 -10.62 6.72 -14.81
N ASP A 34 -9.68 6.81 -13.89
CA ASP A 34 -8.28 6.46 -14.15
C ASP A 34 -8.04 4.97 -13.95
N ASN A 35 -7.22 4.39 -14.82
CA ASN A 35 -6.61 3.09 -14.57
C ASN A 35 -5.55 3.24 -13.48
N VAL A 36 -5.43 2.20 -12.66
CA VAL A 36 -4.36 2.04 -11.70
C VAL A 36 -3.34 1.06 -12.27
N PHE A 37 -2.10 1.50 -12.31
CA PHE A 37 -1.00 0.73 -12.90
C PHE A 37 -0.02 0.28 -11.81
N SER A 38 0.62 -0.87 -12.05
CA SER A 38 1.71 -1.31 -11.21
C SER A 38 2.91 -0.37 -11.32
N ALA A 39 3.42 0.10 -10.18
CA ALA A 39 4.59 0.95 -10.12
C ALA A 39 5.90 0.20 -10.42
N MET A 40 5.94 -1.10 -10.14
CA MET A 40 7.09 -1.98 -10.34
C MET A 40 6.61 -3.39 -10.70
N GLU A 41 7.48 -4.21 -11.27
CA GLU A 41 7.21 -5.64 -11.44
C GLU A 41 7.11 -6.35 -10.10
N GLY A 42 6.31 -7.40 -10.02
CA GLY A 42 6.15 -8.14 -8.77
C GLY A 42 5.16 -9.30 -8.87
N VAL A 43 4.83 -9.86 -7.72
CA VAL A 43 3.85 -10.94 -7.60
C VAL A 43 2.74 -10.51 -6.66
N ILE A 44 1.47 -10.73 -7.04
CA ILE A 44 0.33 -10.45 -6.16
C ILE A 44 0.38 -11.41 -4.97
N ARG A 45 0.52 -10.88 -3.76
CA ARG A 45 0.56 -11.65 -2.51
C ARG A 45 -0.71 -11.55 -1.70
N HIS A 46 -1.49 -10.51 -1.92
CA HIS A 46 -2.80 -10.35 -1.28
C HIS A 46 -3.75 -9.62 -2.24
N LEU A 47 -5.03 -10.00 -2.19
CA LEU A 47 -6.07 -9.39 -3.00
C LEU A 47 -7.40 -9.49 -2.24
N ASN A 48 -8.13 -8.37 -2.16
CA ASN A 48 -9.49 -8.32 -1.68
C ASN A 48 -10.40 -7.62 -2.70
N ALA A 49 -11.36 -8.36 -3.24
CA ALA A 49 -12.33 -7.87 -4.21
C ALA A 49 -13.64 -7.36 -3.57
N THR A 50 -13.78 -7.42 -2.24
CA THR A 50 -15.01 -7.06 -1.52
C THR A 50 -14.91 -5.64 -0.96
N SER A 51 -15.78 -4.74 -1.42
CA SER A 51 -15.76 -3.31 -1.10
C SER A 51 -15.77 -3.00 0.40
N GLY A 52 -16.71 -3.58 1.15
CA GLY A 52 -16.90 -3.29 2.59
C GLY A 52 -16.05 -4.12 3.55
N TYR A 53 -15.13 -4.93 3.05
CA TYR A 53 -14.40 -5.91 3.87
C TYR A 53 -13.39 -5.30 4.84
N SER A 54 -12.75 -4.20 4.46
CA SER A 54 -11.77 -3.49 5.27
C SER A 54 -11.74 -2.00 4.97
N ALA A 55 -10.97 -1.24 5.74
CA ALA A 55 -10.74 0.18 5.48
C ALA A 55 -10.13 0.44 4.09
N TYR A 56 -9.34 -0.48 3.56
CA TYR A 56 -8.78 -0.40 2.19
C TYR A 56 -9.80 -0.66 1.07
N GLY A 57 -10.99 -1.19 1.40
CA GLY A 57 -12.00 -1.56 0.40
C GLY A 57 -11.51 -2.68 -0.53
N LYS A 58 -11.69 -2.52 -1.83
CA LYS A 58 -11.05 -3.38 -2.84
C LYS A 58 -9.60 -2.94 -2.98
N TYR A 59 -8.68 -3.87 -2.82
CA TYR A 59 -7.25 -3.58 -2.88
C TYR A 59 -6.44 -4.82 -3.24
N LEU A 60 -5.21 -4.61 -3.66
CA LEU A 60 -4.24 -5.66 -3.86
C LEU A 60 -2.85 -5.22 -3.37
N VAL A 61 -2.02 -6.21 -3.07
CA VAL A 61 -0.64 -6.02 -2.65
C VAL A 61 0.28 -6.82 -3.56
N LEU A 62 1.28 -6.14 -4.11
CA LEU A 62 2.40 -6.74 -4.84
C LEU A 62 3.60 -6.87 -3.90
N GLU A 63 4.35 -7.93 -4.06
CA GLU A 63 5.69 -8.07 -3.48
C GLU A 63 6.71 -8.06 -4.61
N HIS A 64 7.72 -7.21 -4.47
CA HIS A 64 8.78 -6.97 -5.44
C HIS A 64 10.01 -7.78 -5.05
N THR A 65 9.98 -9.08 -5.36
CA THR A 65 10.98 -10.08 -4.92
C THR A 65 12.33 -9.97 -5.60
N THR A 66 12.41 -9.23 -6.72
CA THR A 66 13.66 -8.92 -7.41
C THR A 66 14.50 -7.87 -6.68
N LEU A 67 13.89 -7.15 -5.74
CA LEU A 67 14.56 -6.15 -4.90
C LEU A 67 15.18 -6.78 -3.65
N ASN A 68 16.23 -6.14 -3.12
CA ASN A 68 16.88 -6.55 -1.88
C ASN A 68 17.04 -5.34 -0.93
N PRO A 69 16.33 -5.31 0.22
CA PRO A 69 15.28 -6.25 0.62
C PRO A 69 14.05 -6.18 -0.29
N PRO A 70 13.22 -7.24 -0.33
CA PRO A 70 11.93 -7.19 -1.03
C PRO A 70 11.04 -6.08 -0.46
N LEU A 71 10.43 -5.30 -1.35
CA LEU A 71 9.44 -4.29 -0.97
C LEU A 71 8.03 -4.81 -1.28
N TYR A 72 7.04 -4.28 -0.57
CA TYR A 72 5.65 -4.39 -1.01
C TYR A 72 5.18 -3.07 -1.62
N SER A 73 4.18 -3.13 -2.49
CA SER A 73 3.32 -1.99 -2.84
C SER A 73 1.86 -2.38 -2.68
N LEU A 74 1.05 -1.44 -2.17
CA LEU A 74 -0.37 -1.64 -1.90
C LEU A 74 -1.18 -0.59 -2.66
N TYR A 75 -2.26 -1.04 -3.30
CA TYR A 75 -3.14 -0.23 -4.14
C TYR A 75 -4.57 -0.40 -3.65
N ALA A 76 -5.12 0.61 -2.97
CA ALA A 76 -6.40 0.52 -2.30
C ALA A 76 -7.46 1.49 -2.84
N HIS A 77 -8.68 1.34 -2.33
CA HIS A 77 -9.89 2.06 -2.71
C HIS A 77 -10.31 1.84 -4.17
N LEU A 78 -9.93 0.71 -4.77
CA LEU A 78 -10.21 0.41 -6.18
C LEU A 78 -11.73 0.28 -6.42
N ALA A 79 -12.19 0.78 -7.56
CA ALA A 79 -13.55 0.54 -8.04
C ALA A 79 -13.70 -0.91 -8.54
N SER A 80 -12.69 -1.38 -9.27
CA SER A 80 -12.58 -2.75 -9.76
C SER A 80 -11.12 -3.19 -9.79
N ILE A 81 -10.90 -4.49 -9.69
CA ILE A 81 -9.62 -5.14 -9.95
C ILE A 81 -9.71 -5.75 -11.34
N GLU A 82 -8.62 -5.72 -12.10
CA GLU A 82 -8.55 -6.24 -13.46
C GLU A 82 -8.81 -7.75 -13.47
N ASP A 83 -9.61 -8.20 -14.45
CA ASP A 83 -10.00 -9.59 -14.57
C ASP A 83 -8.78 -10.51 -14.76
N GLY A 84 -8.85 -11.70 -14.18
CA GLY A 84 -7.77 -12.69 -14.23
C GLY A 84 -6.64 -12.48 -13.24
N LEU A 85 -6.56 -11.33 -12.54
CA LEU A 85 -5.59 -11.13 -11.47
C LEU A 85 -5.99 -11.91 -10.21
N LYS A 86 -5.06 -12.66 -9.67
CA LYS A 86 -5.22 -13.47 -8.44
C LYS A 86 -3.93 -13.53 -7.64
N VAL A 87 -4.01 -13.95 -6.41
CA VAL A 87 -2.82 -14.22 -5.60
C VAL A 87 -1.92 -15.23 -6.32
N GLY A 88 -0.63 -14.91 -6.44
CA GLY A 88 0.36 -15.66 -7.21
C GLY A 88 0.56 -15.17 -8.65
N SER A 89 -0.30 -14.28 -9.18
CA SER A 89 -0.09 -13.71 -10.52
C SER A 89 1.15 -12.83 -10.54
N SER A 90 2.03 -13.04 -11.55
CA SER A 90 3.11 -12.12 -11.86
C SER A 90 2.57 -10.88 -12.58
N VAL A 91 3.10 -9.73 -12.23
CA VAL A 91 2.70 -8.42 -12.75
C VAL A 91 3.93 -7.69 -13.26
N ARG A 92 3.84 -7.12 -14.46
CA ARG A 92 4.89 -6.29 -15.05
C ARG A 92 4.73 -4.83 -14.61
N VAL A 93 5.81 -4.06 -14.65
CA VAL A 93 5.74 -2.60 -14.49
C VAL A 93 4.74 -2.01 -15.49
N ALA A 94 3.97 -1.00 -15.07
CA ALA A 94 2.92 -0.34 -15.84
C ALA A 94 1.77 -1.25 -16.32
N GLN A 95 1.65 -2.47 -15.80
CA GLN A 95 0.48 -3.31 -16.04
C GLN A 95 -0.74 -2.74 -15.32
N VAL A 96 -1.91 -2.74 -15.98
CA VAL A 96 -3.18 -2.35 -15.35
C VAL A 96 -3.52 -3.34 -14.23
N LEU A 97 -3.83 -2.80 -13.07
CA LEU A 97 -4.26 -3.54 -11.88
C LEU A 97 -5.76 -3.41 -11.61
N GLY A 98 -6.37 -2.35 -12.12
CA GLY A 98 -7.78 -2.06 -11.95
C GLY A 98 -8.12 -0.59 -12.21
N LYS A 99 -9.27 -0.17 -11.70
CA LYS A 99 -9.77 1.21 -11.79
C LYS A 99 -9.69 1.89 -10.42
N MET A 100 -9.29 3.16 -10.41
CA MET A 100 -9.37 4.01 -9.22
C MET A 100 -10.83 4.16 -8.76
N GLY A 101 -11.04 4.23 -7.45
CA GLY A 101 -12.38 4.33 -6.91
C GLY A 101 -12.47 4.99 -5.54
N ASN A 102 -13.45 4.54 -4.76
CA ASN A 102 -13.76 5.05 -3.43
C ASN A 102 -14.27 3.95 -2.50
N THR A 103 -13.89 2.70 -2.73
CA THR A 103 -14.36 1.57 -1.91
C THR A 103 -13.65 1.56 -0.55
N ALA A 104 -14.41 1.33 0.51
CA ALA A 104 -13.92 1.19 1.88
C ALA A 104 -14.99 0.53 2.75
N SER A 105 -14.66 0.14 4.00
CA SER A 105 -15.66 -0.25 5.01
C SER A 105 -16.41 0.96 5.62
N TYR A 106 -16.05 2.16 5.23
CA TYR A 106 -16.71 3.42 5.56
C TYR A 106 -17.02 4.20 4.27
N ARG A 107 -17.79 5.26 4.37
CA ARG A 107 -18.20 6.05 3.21
C ARG A 107 -17.06 7.01 2.78
N ILE A 108 -16.58 6.84 1.55
CA ILE A 108 -15.78 7.82 0.83
C ILE A 108 -16.71 8.45 -0.24
N PRO A 109 -16.97 9.77 -0.21
CA PRO A 109 -17.76 10.45 -1.24
C PRO A 109 -17.16 10.29 -2.65
N LEU A 110 -17.97 10.29 -3.69
CA LEU A 110 -17.51 10.08 -5.08
C LEU A 110 -16.51 11.13 -5.54
N ASP A 111 -16.73 12.38 -5.16
CA ASP A 111 -15.84 13.52 -5.44
C ASP A 111 -14.49 13.41 -4.72
N ARG A 112 -14.39 12.54 -3.71
CA ARG A 112 -13.17 12.23 -2.98
C ARG A 112 -12.56 10.89 -3.39
N SER A 113 -12.98 10.31 -4.52
CA SER A 113 -12.30 9.12 -5.07
C SER A 113 -10.80 9.38 -5.23
N HIS A 114 -9.98 8.43 -4.83
CA HIS A 114 -8.52 8.50 -4.88
C HIS A 114 -7.91 7.10 -4.86
N LEU A 115 -6.67 6.99 -5.26
CA LEU A 115 -5.86 5.80 -5.00
C LEU A 115 -5.08 6.03 -3.71
N HIS A 116 -5.27 5.18 -2.72
CA HIS A 116 -4.35 5.06 -1.59
C HIS A 116 -3.23 4.09 -1.99
N PHE A 117 -2.01 4.61 -2.03
CA PHE A 117 -0.82 3.90 -2.47
C PHE A 117 0.20 3.81 -1.35
N GLU A 118 0.68 2.60 -1.07
CA GLU A 118 1.75 2.37 -0.11
C GLU A 118 2.94 1.68 -0.77
N ILE A 119 4.13 1.92 -0.23
CA ILE A 119 5.35 1.15 -0.47
C ILE A 119 6.07 0.94 0.87
N GLY A 120 6.72 -0.20 1.07
CA GLY A 120 7.43 -0.45 2.30
C GLY A 120 7.98 -1.86 2.44
N LEU A 121 8.34 -2.19 3.68
CA LEU A 121 8.88 -3.47 4.09
C LEU A 121 7.85 -4.26 4.88
N ARG A 122 7.84 -5.56 4.69
CA ARG A 122 7.12 -6.52 5.54
C ARG A 122 8.08 -7.07 6.60
N LEU A 123 7.65 -7.06 7.86
CA LEU A 123 8.51 -7.41 9.00
C LEU A 123 8.70 -8.93 9.16
N THR A 124 7.65 -9.73 8.95
CA THR A 124 7.70 -11.18 9.14
C THR A 124 6.74 -11.94 8.25
N ASP A 125 7.08 -13.19 7.94
CA ASP A 125 6.21 -14.15 7.24
C ASP A 125 5.26 -14.89 8.20
N ASP A 126 5.48 -14.82 9.50
CA ASP A 126 4.73 -15.53 10.54
C ASP A 126 3.84 -14.56 11.36
N PHE A 127 3.25 -13.56 10.69
CA PHE A 127 2.46 -12.53 11.39
C PHE A 127 1.19 -13.10 12.04
N GLN A 128 0.55 -14.10 11.43
CA GLN A 128 -0.69 -14.69 11.98
C GLN A 128 -0.47 -15.26 13.37
N ARG A 129 0.64 -15.95 13.59
CA ARG A 129 1.01 -16.51 14.91
C ARG A 129 1.17 -15.43 15.98
N TRP A 130 1.69 -14.25 15.61
CA TRP A 130 1.76 -13.11 16.51
C TRP A 130 0.36 -12.54 16.78
N TYR A 131 -0.46 -12.39 15.72
CA TYR A 131 -1.81 -11.83 15.81
C TYR A 131 -2.71 -12.66 16.74
N ASP A 132 -2.67 -13.98 16.64
CA ASP A 132 -3.48 -14.91 17.43
C ASP A 132 -3.17 -14.87 18.94
N LYS A 133 -1.99 -14.36 19.32
CA LYS A 133 -1.59 -14.15 20.72
C LYS A 133 -2.08 -12.82 21.30
N LYS A 134 -2.72 -11.98 20.49
CA LYS A 134 -3.20 -10.67 20.93
C LYS A 134 -4.69 -10.73 21.29
N PRO A 135 -5.15 -9.88 22.24
CA PRO A 135 -6.55 -9.86 22.67
C PRO A 135 -7.46 -9.17 21.62
N TYR A 136 -7.24 -9.41 20.33
CA TYR A 136 -8.09 -8.86 19.29
C TYR A 136 -9.36 -9.67 19.12
N THR A 137 -10.51 -8.99 19.06
CA THR A 137 -11.82 -9.61 18.83
C THR A 137 -12.13 -9.85 17.35
N THR A 138 -11.35 -9.24 16.46
CA THR A 138 -11.52 -9.33 15.01
C THR A 138 -10.50 -10.27 14.39
N LYS A 139 -10.89 -10.98 13.34
CA LYS A 139 -9.95 -11.81 12.57
C LYS A 139 -9.01 -10.93 11.76
N ASN A 140 -7.76 -11.39 11.60
CA ASN A 140 -6.85 -10.79 10.63
C ASN A 140 -7.38 -11.01 9.21
N ARG A 141 -7.69 -9.91 8.52
CA ARG A 141 -8.25 -9.91 7.15
C ARG A 141 -7.20 -9.62 6.08
N HIS A 142 -5.98 -9.32 6.50
CA HIS A 142 -4.92 -8.82 5.64
C HIS A 142 -3.73 -9.79 5.50
N GLY A 143 -3.83 -10.97 6.15
CA GLY A 143 -2.72 -11.94 6.18
C GLY A 143 -1.44 -11.28 6.69
N ASN A 144 -0.32 -11.54 6.01
CA ASN A 144 0.97 -10.93 6.34
C ASN A 144 1.08 -9.45 5.96
N PHE A 145 0.08 -8.88 5.28
CA PHE A 145 0.03 -7.47 4.87
C PHE A 145 -0.92 -6.64 5.75
N SER A 146 -1.04 -7.00 7.01
CA SER A 146 -1.63 -6.16 8.05
C SER A 146 -0.71 -4.99 8.39
N GLY A 147 -1.26 -3.79 8.60
CA GLY A 147 -0.48 -2.60 8.95
C GLY A 147 0.45 -2.79 10.16
N PHE A 148 0.12 -3.70 11.10
CA PHE A 148 1.01 -4.06 12.22
C PHE A 148 2.27 -4.85 11.80
N ASN A 149 2.32 -5.34 10.58
CA ASN A 149 3.44 -6.10 10.01
C ASN A 149 4.18 -5.34 8.91
N LEU A 150 3.84 -4.08 8.71
CA LEU A 150 4.36 -3.27 7.63
C LEU A 150 5.12 -2.05 8.17
N VAL A 151 6.20 -1.70 7.50
CA VAL A 151 6.94 -0.45 7.71
C VAL A 151 6.88 0.34 6.42
N GLY A 152 6.11 1.42 6.42
CA GLY A 152 5.93 2.29 5.28
C GLY A 152 7.18 3.10 4.94
N ILE A 153 7.35 3.36 3.67
CA ILE A 153 8.34 4.28 3.09
C ILE A 153 7.56 5.40 2.41
N ASP A 154 7.99 6.65 2.58
CA ASP A 154 7.37 7.76 1.84
C ASP A 154 7.58 7.55 0.32
N PRO A 155 6.50 7.37 -0.47
CA PRO A 155 6.63 7.10 -1.89
C PRO A 155 7.24 8.26 -2.69
N LEU A 156 6.98 9.51 -2.30
CA LEU A 156 7.43 10.67 -3.08
C LEU A 156 8.95 10.80 -3.12
N PRO A 157 9.68 10.92 -2.00
CA PRO A 157 11.13 10.96 -2.04
C PRO A 157 11.74 9.66 -2.58
N PHE A 158 11.16 8.49 -2.27
CA PHE A 158 11.66 7.22 -2.79
C PHE A 158 11.71 7.22 -4.32
N TYR A 159 10.59 7.51 -5.00
CA TYR A 159 10.54 7.51 -6.46
C TYR A 159 11.30 8.68 -7.08
N SER A 160 11.36 9.85 -6.41
CA SER A 160 12.17 10.97 -6.86
C SER A 160 13.67 10.60 -6.93
N GLU A 161 14.18 9.97 -5.88
CA GLU A 161 15.58 9.55 -5.83
C GLU A 161 15.85 8.35 -6.76
N TYR A 162 14.89 7.45 -6.91
CA TYR A 162 14.96 6.34 -7.88
C TYR A 162 15.09 6.86 -9.31
N GLN A 163 14.28 7.86 -9.70
CA GLN A 163 14.35 8.49 -11.03
C GLN A 163 15.69 9.18 -11.29
N LYS A 164 16.28 9.78 -10.26
CA LYS A 164 17.62 10.39 -10.33
C LYS A 164 18.75 9.36 -10.34
N LYS A 165 18.43 8.07 -10.18
CA LYS A 165 19.41 6.98 -10.03
C LYS A 165 20.38 7.20 -8.85
N SER A 166 19.89 7.80 -7.76
CA SER A 166 20.66 8.11 -6.56
C SER A 166 20.98 6.86 -5.72
N PHE A 167 20.31 5.74 -5.98
CA PHE A 167 20.56 4.46 -5.37
C PHE A 167 20.26 3.31 -6.35
N SER A 168 20.88 2.16 -6.15
CA SER A 168 20.71 0.96 -6.96
C SER A 168 19.80 -0.07 -6.30
N THR A 169 19.72 -0.04 -4.96
CA THR A 169 18.90 -0.99 -4.20
C THR A 169 18.07 -0.26 -3.12
N PRO A 170 16.90 -0.80 -2.73
CA PRO A 170 16.13 -0.26 -1.62
C PRO A 170 16.94 -0.14 -0.32
N LEU A 171 17.88 -1.06 -0.09
CA LEU A 171 18.74 -1.03 1.11
C LEU A 171 19.64 0.21 1.14
N GLU A 172 20.19 0.61 -0.01
CA GLU A 172 20.98 1.84 -0.12
C GLU A 172 20.13 3.07 0.21
N TYR A 173 18.92 3.15 -0.36
CA TYR A 173 17.97 4.22 -0.02
C TYR A 173 17.67 4.27 1.47
N LEU A 174 17.30 3.13 2.07
CA LEU A 174 16.97 3.06 3.50
C LEU A 174 18.15 3.49 4.39
N ARG A 175 19.38 3.13 4.01
CA ARG A 175 20.60 3.53 4.72
C ARG A 175 20.93 5.02 4.58
N SER A 176 20.46 5.67 3.53
CA SER A 176 20.64 7.12 3.33
C SER A 176 19.70 7.97 4.16
N LEU A 177 18.60 7.37 4.70
CA LEU A 177 17.64 8.10 5.52
C LEU A 177 18.24 8.50 6.86
N PRO A 178 17.84 9.68 7.42
CA PRO A 178 18.28 10.11 8.75
C PRO A 178 17.88 9.08 9.81
N VAL A 179 18.82 8.74 10.70
CA VAL A 179 18.56 7.83 11.81
C VAL A 179 17.79 8.58 12.90
N ALA A 180 16.51 8.24 13.10
CA ALA A 180 15.68 8.83 14.14
C ALA A 180 15.97 8.23 15.53
N ALA A 181 16.26 6.92 15.61
CA ALA A 181 16.59 6.24 16.86
C ALA A 181 17.44 4.99 16.61
N LYS A 182 18.24 4.60 17.59
CA LYS A 182 19.00 3.34 17.62
C LYS A 182 18.58 2.52 18.83
N LEU A 183 18.14 1.30 18.60
CA LEU A 183 17.76 0.36 19.66
C LEU A 183 18.74 -0.81 19.68
N ARG A 184 19.18 -1.19 20.89
CA ARG A 184 19.92 -2.42 21.10
C ARG A 184 18.96 -3.44 21.73
N VAL A 185 18.65 -4.51 21.01
CA VAL A 185 17.87 -5.64 21.51
C VAL A 185 18.82 -6.75 21.95
N ARG A 186 18.50 -7.40 23.08
CA ARG A 186 19.15 -8.65 23.46
C ARG A 186 18.37 -9.79 22.78
N SER A 187 19.07 -10.59 22.00
CA SER A 187 18.57 -11.84 21.41
C SER A 187 18.67 -12.96 22.41
#